data_4ac9b2d8d52de97775c034b15f1ae4ca
#
_entry.id   4ac9b2d8d52de97775c034b15f1ae4ca
#
_cell.length_a   1.000
_cell.length_b   1.000
_cell.length_c   1.000
_cell.angle_alpha   90.00
_cell.angle_beta   90.00
_cell.angle_gamma   90.00
#
_symmetry.space_group_name_H-M   'P 1'
#
loop_
_entity.id
_entity.type
_entity.pdbx_description
1 polymer ?
#
loop_
_entity_poly.entity_id
_entity_poly.type
_entity_poly.pdbx_seq_one_letter_code
_entity_poly.pdbx_strand_id
1 'polypeptide(L)'
;KSEEEILQAYNSGHKIFGENKVQELVEKYANLPKDIEWHMIGHLQRNKVKYIASFVSLIHGTDSEKLLKEINKRAKQNSRIINCLLQVHIAEESTKFGFSSSEINDIMQRTSDFENVNIIGLMGMATFTDTISQIEKEFCSLQQIYKDHTSFTTLSMGMSGDYKSAIQYGSNMIRLGSIIFGNRNY
;
A
#
# COMPACT_ATOMS: atom_id res chain seq x y z
N LYS A 1 -3.90 6.40 14.89
CA LYS A 1 -3.71 7.76 15.40
C LYS A 1 -5.04 8.46 15.49
N SER A 2 -5.17 9.46 16.39
CA SER A 2 -6.43 10.19 16.57
C SER A 2 -6.73 11.12 15.39
N GLU A 3 -7.98 11.54 15.26
CA GLU A 3 -8.38 12.52 14.24
C GLU A 3 -7.69 13.88 14.46
N GLU A 4 -7.43 14.25 15.71
CA GLU A 4 -6.72 15.49 16.07
C GLU A 4 -5.27 15.47 15.57
N GLU A 5 -4.54 14.35 15.77
CA GLU A 5 -3.18 14.18 15.28
C GLU A 5 -3.14 14.27 13.73
N ILE A 6 -4.13 13.68 13.06
CA ILE A 6 -4.24 13.74 11.60
C ILE A 6 -4.54 15.16 11.13
N LEU A 7 -5.44 15.89 11.81
CA LEU A 7 -5.77 17.29 11.48
C LEU A 7 -4.55 18.22 11.67
N GLN A 8 -3.70 17.99 12.66
CA GLN A 8 -2.47 18.75 12.81
C GLN A 8 -1.53 18.57 11.61
N ALA A 9 -1.33 17.33 11.16
CA ALA A 9 -0.53 17.04 9.97
C ALA A 9 -1.20 17.58 8.69
N TYR A 10 -2.51 17.47 8.57
CA TYR A 10 -3.27 18.03 7.47
C TYR A 10 -3.12 19.57 7.39
N ASN A 11 -3.24 20.28 8.50
CA ASN A 11 -3.10 21.72 8.58
C ASN A 11 -1.67 22.21 8.26
N SER A 12 -0.67 21.33 8.41
CA SER A 12 0.70 21.60 7.95
C SER A 12 0.91 21.38 6.46
N GLY A 13 -0.14 20.99 5.72
CA GLY A 13 -0.12 20.83 4.26
C GLY A 13 -0.05 19.38 3.78
N HIS A 14 0.03 18.37 4.68
CA HIS A 14 0.05 16.97 4.29
C HIS A 14 -1.36 16.48 3.94
N LYS A 15 -1.51 15.82 2.79
CA LYS A 15 -2.83 15.41 2.27
C LYS A 15 -3.01 13.90 2.15
N ILE A 16 -1.94 13.12 2.22
CA ILE A 16 -1.95 11.66 1.97
C ILE A 16 -1.84 10.92 3.30
N PHE A 17 -2.88 10.20 3.69
CA PHE A 17 -2.88 9.44 4.95
C PHE A 17 -3.19 7.97 4.71
N GLY A 18 -2.48 7.10 5.43
CA GLY A 18 -2.64 5.66 5.35
C GLY A 18 -3.22 5.05 6.61
N GLU A 19 -4.16 4.12 6.46
CA GLU A 19 -4.72 3.34 7.54
C GLU A 19 -4.54 1.84 7.34
N ASN A 20 -4.37 1.13 8.47
CA ASN A 20 -4.20 -0.33 8.46
C ASN A 20 -5.53 -1.08 8.61
N LYS A 21 -6.56 -0.46 9.16
CA LYS A 21 -7.85 -1.07 9.44
C LYS A 21 -8.97 -0.34 8.69
N VAL A 22 -9.81 -1.11 8.01
CA VAL A 22 -10.93 -0.58 7.22
C VAL A 22 -11.90 0.22 8.09
N GLN A 23 -12.20 -0.21 9.30
CA GLN A 23 -13.11 0.49 10.20
C GLN A 23 -12.59 1.89 10.53
N GLU A 24 -11.31 1.98 10.95
CA GLU A 24 -10.67 3.27 11.25
C GLU A 24 -10.63 4.18 10.02
N LEU A 25 -10.37 3.60 8.83
CA LEU A 25 -10.35 4.35 7.57
C LEU A 25 -11.73 4.95 7.24
N VAL A 26 -12.80 4.17 7.40
CA VAL A 26 -14.18 4.62 7.14
C VAL A 26 -14.60 5.73 8.09
N GLU A 27 -14.34 5.57 9.40
CA GLU A 27 -14.66 6.57 10.41
C GLU A 27 -13.95 7.89 10.14
N LYS A 28 -12.65 7.84 9.89
CA LYS A 28 -11.83 9.03 9.59
C LYS A 28 -12.23 9.71 8.28
N TYR A 29 -12.55 8.93 7.24
CA TYR A 29 -13.10 9.50 6.01
C TYR A 29 -14.44 10.24 6.25
N ALA A 30 -15.29 9.73 7.14
CA ALA A 30 -16.55 10.38 7.46
C ALA A 30 -16.35 11.73 8.18
N ASN A 31 -15.39 11.81 9.09
CA ASN A 31 -15.21 12.92 10.04
C ASN A 31 -14.20 13.97 9.59
N LEU A 32 -13.23 13.62 8.74
CA LEU A 32 -12.12 14.47 8.35
C LEU A 32 -12.34 15.14 6.98
N PRO A 33 -11.52 16.15 6.59
CA PRO A 33 -11.63 16.85 5.32
C PRO A 33 -11.68 15.92 4.12
N LYS A 34 -12.55 16.22 3.14
CA LYS A 34 -12.83 15.32 2.00
C LYS A 34 -11.78 15.35 0.90
N ASP A 35 -10.84 16.29 0.97
CA ASP A 35 -9.68 16.40 0.10
C ASP A 35 -8.44 15.63 0.62
N ILE A 36 -8.61 14.85 1.70
CA ILE A 36 -7.61 13.87 2.12
C ILE A 36 -7.61 12.70 1.14
N GLU A 37 -6.42 12.36 0.66
CA GLU A 37 -6.17 11.15 -0.14
C GLU A 37 -5.93 9.97 0.80
N TRP A 38 -6.92 9.11 0.92
CA TRP A 38 -6.87 7.96 1.82
C TRP A 38 -6.25 6.73 1.17
N HIS A 39 -5.21 6.19 1.78
CA HIS A 39 -4.55 4.96 1.38
C HIS A 39 -4.88 3.82 2.35
N MET A 40 -5.26 2.66 1.83
CA MET A 40 -5.35 1.42 2.60
C MET A 40 -3.98 0.73 2.54
N ILE A 41 -3.23 0.74 3.66
CA ILE A 41 -1.84 0.25 3.70
C ILE A 41 -1.69 -1.08 4.46
N GLY A 42 -2.72 -1.54 5.17
CA GLY A 42 -2.73 -2.82 5.88
C GLY A 42 -3.32 -3.96 5.04
N HIS A 43 -3.32 -5.17 5.62
CA HIS A 43 -3.96 -6.32 5.00
C HIS A 43 -5.46 -6.10 4.81
N LEU A 44 -5.93 -6.23 3.58
CA LEU A 44 -7.31 -5.97 3.21
C LEU A 44 -8.07 -7.29 2.97
N GLN A 45 -8.99 -7.62 3.86
CA GLN A 45 -9.91 -8.73 3.64
C GLN A 45 -10.90 -8.43 2.51
N ARG A 46 -11.15 -9.40 1.62
CA ARG A 46 -12.06 -9.24 0.47
C ARG A 46 -13.44 -8.69 0.82
N ASN A 47 -14.05 -9.20 1.90
CA ASN A 47 -15.38 -8.76 2.34
C ASN A 47 -15.43 -7.31 2.85
N LYS A 48 -14.27 -6.70 3.10
CA LYS A 48 -14.13 -5.32 3.57
C LYS A 48 -13.94 -4.30 2.42
N VAL A 49 -13.57 -4.73 1.24
CA VAL A 49 -13.36 -3.85 0.06
C VAL A 49 -14.57 -2.95 -0.20
N LYS A 50 -15.79 -3.48 -0.08
CA LYS A 50 -17.04 -2.75 -0.32
C LYS A 50 -17.20 -1.47 0.52
N TYR A 51 -16.56 -1.38 1.68
CA TYR A 51 -16.70 -0.23 2.58
C TYR A 51 -15.78 0.95 2.19
N ILE A 52 -14.71 0.70 1.44
CA ILE A 52 -13.73 1.73 1.08
C ILE A 52 -13.71 2.04 -0.42
N ALA A 53 -14.31 1.21 -1.25
CA ALA A 53 -14.24 1.32 -2.71
C ALA A 53 -14.81 2.64 -3.26
N SER A 54 -15.72 3.30 -2.53
CA SER A 54 -16.32 4.57 -2.95
C SER A 54 -15.37 5.77 -2.81
N PHE A 55 -14.32 5.68 -1.98
CA PHE A 55 -13.49 6.87 -1.68
C PHE A 55 -11.97 6.60 -1.63
N VAL A 56 -11.52 5.36 -1.38
CA VAL A 56 -10.08 5.06 -1.28
C VAL A 56 -9.33 5.51 -2.53
N SER A 57 -8.17 6.15 -2.34
CA SER A 57 -7.33 6.65 -3.43
C SER A 57 -6.31 5.60 -3.90
N LEU A 58 -5.74 4.84 -2.96
CA LEU A 58 -4.75 3.80 -3.26
C LEU A 58 -4.85 2.64 -2.27
N ILE A 59 -4.82 1.41 -2.79
CA ILE A 59 -4.72 0.19 -1.99
C ILE A 59 -3.32 -0.38 -2.17
N HIS A 60 -2.52 -0.41 -1.09
CA HIS A 60 -1.15 -0.93 -1.12
C HIS A 60 -1.09 -2.46 -0.96
N GLY A 61 -1.99 -3.03 -0.16
CA GLY A 61 -1.96 -4.43 0.24
C GLY A 61 -2.76 -5.35 -0.70
N THR A 62 -2.60 -5.22 -2.02
CA THR A 62 -3.22 -6.17 -2.95
C THR A 62 -2.33 -7.39 -3.07
N ASP A 63 -2.62 -8.41 -2.28
CA ASP A 63 -1.75 -9.57 -2.04
C ASP A 63 -2.18 -10.85 -2.80
N SER A 64 -3.26 -10.81 -3.54
CA SER A 64 -3.78 -11.96 -4.27
C SER A 64 -4.69 -11.56 -5.44
N GLU A 65 -4.71 -12.39 -6.48
CA GLU A 65 -5.62 -12.18 -7.62
C GLU A 65 -7.09 -12.19 -7.19
N LYS A 66 -7.45 -12.98 -6.17
CA LYS A 66 -8.80 -13.00 -5.60
C LYS A 66 -9.21 -11.66 -4.99
N LEU A 67 -8.27 -10.98 -4.34
CA LEU A 67 -8.48 -9.63 -3.82
C LEU A 67 -8.57 -8.62 -4.96
N LEU A 68 -7.69 -8.69 -5.95
CA LEU A 68 -7.69 -7.82 -7.12
C LEU A 68 -9.02 -7.89 -7.88
N LYS A 69 -9.57 -9.10 -8.08
CA LYS A 69 -10.89 -9.32 -8.68
C LYS A 69 -12.03 -8.67 -7.87
N GLU A 70 -11.97 -8.76 -6.54
CA GLU A 70 -12.98 -8.12 -5.68
C GLU A 70 -12.85 -6.58 -5.71
N ILE A 71 -11.63 -6.03 -5.73
CA ILE A 71 -11.42 -4.59 -5.88
C ILE A 71 -12.01 -4.13 -7.23
N ASN A 72 -11.69 -4.81 -8.33
CA ASN A 72 -12.22 -4.51 -9.65
C ASN A 72 -13.75 -4.50 -9.69
N LYS A 73 -14.38 -5.54 -9.11
CA LYS A 73 -15.83 -5.63 -8.98
C LYS A 73 -16.43 -4.45 -8.21
N ARG A 74 -15.83 -4.08 -7.06
CA ARG A 74 -16.35 -2.99 -6.23
C ARG A 74 -16.09 -1.62 -6.83
N ALA A 75 -14.96 -1.44 -7.49
CA ALA A 75 -14.66 -0.23 -8.25
C ALA A 75 -15.70 -0.01 -9.35
N LYS A 76 -16.02 -1.04 -10.14
CA LYS A 76 -17.09 -1.00 -11.16
C LYS A 76 -18.43 -0.61 -10.56
N GLN A 77 -18.82 -1.18 -9.43
CA GLN A 77 -20.09 -0.86 -8.74
C GLN A 77 -20.19 0.59 -8.27
N ASN A 78 -19.03 1.24 -8.04
CA ASN A 78 -18.93 2.64 -7.64
C ASN A 78 -18.59 3.58 -8.82
N SER A 79 -18.58 3.08 -10.06
CA SER A 79 -18.19 3.83 -11.26
C SER A 79 -16.81 4.51 -11.13
N ARG A 80 -15.84 3.79 -10.54
CA ARG A 80 -14.48 4.27 -10.30
C ARG A 80 -13.44 3.35 -10.92
N ILE A 81 -12.26 3.92 -11.11
CA ILE A 81 -11.00 3.18 -11.28
C ILE A 81 -10.21 3.39 -9.99
N ILE A 82 -9.81 2.31 -9.32
CA ILE A 82 -9.06 2.36 -8.07
C ILE A 82 -7.60 2.03 -8.34
N ASN A 83 -6.69 2.89 -7.88
CA ASN A 83 -5.25 2.61 -7.94
C ASN A 83 -4.88 1.51 -6.95
N CYS A 84 -4.04 0.57 -7.39
CA CYS A 84 -3.54 -0.53 -6.58
C CYS A 84 -2.04 -0.71 -6.74
N LEU A 85 -1.38 -1.14 -5.66
CA LEU A 85 -0.05 -1.72 -5.71
C LEU A 85 -0.17 -3.22 -5.50
N LEU A 86 0.59 -4.01 -6.23
CA LEU A 86 0.72 -5.43 -5.95
C LEU A 86 1.69 -5.62 -4.79
N GLN A 87 1.24 -6.28 -3.74
CA GLN A 87 2.09 -6.60 -2.60
C GLN A 87 2.97 -7.79 -2.93
N VAL A 88 4.27 -7.61 -2.84
CA VAL A 88 5.29 -8.65 -3.10
C VAL A 88 5.75 -9.24 -1.78
N HIS A 89 5.88 -10.56 -1.75
CA HIS A 89 6.50 -11.25 -0.62
C HIS A 89 8.03 -11.19 -0.77
N ILE A 90 8.68 -10.27 -0.08
CA ILE A 90 10.15 -10.08 -0.10
C ILE A 90 10.85 -10.55 1.17
N ALA A 91 10.12 -10.68 2.28
CA ALA A 91 10.66 -11.08 3.57
C ALA A 91 10.91 -12.60 3.64
N GLU A 92 11.89 -13.02 4.44
CA GLU A 92 12.20 -14.45 4.64
C GLU A 92 11.13 -15.18 5.48
N GLU A 93 10.25 -14.47 6.16
CA GLU A 93 9.18 -15.05 6.97
C GLU A 93 8.10 -15.70 6.11
N SER A 94 7.92 -17.01 6.24
CA SER A 94 6.97 -17.83 5.45
C SER A 94 5.48 -17.48 5.65
N THR A 95 5.15 -16.66 6.64
CA THR A 95 3.78 -16.27 7.00
C THR A 95 3.29 -15.01 6.33
N LYS A 96 4.10 -14.35 5.50
CA LYS A 96 3.71 -13.10 4.84
C LYS A 96 2.94 -13.35 3.55
N PHE A 97 1.93 -12.52 3.34
CA PHE A 97 1.11 -12.47 2.13
C PHE A 97 1.83 -11.71 1.02
N GLY A 98 1.54 -12.05 -0.21
CA GLY A 98 2.07 -11.33 -1.36
C GLY A 98 2.30 -12.22 -2.57
N PHE A 99 2.45 -11.58 -3.71
CA PHE A 99 2.75 -12.22 -4.99
C PHE A 99 4.24 -12.58 -5.10
N SER A 100 4.53 -13.64 -5.84
CA SER A 100 5.85 -13.89 -6.43
C SER A 100 6.07 -13.05 -7.69
N SER A 101 7.32 -12.93 -8.12
CA SER A 101 7.66 -12.23 -9.38
C SER A 101 6.96 -12.83 -10.60
N SER A 102 6.83 -14.17 -10.67
CA SER A 102 6.11 -14.84 -11.77
C SER A 102 4.61 -14.48 -11.79
N GLU A 103 3.94 -14.47 -10.64
CA GLU A 103 2.54 -14.10 -10.54
C GLU A 103 2.29 -12.63 -10.94
N ILE A 104 3.25 -11.73 -10.63
CA ILE A 104 3.18 -10.33 -11.07
C ILE A 104 3.23 -10.26 -12.60
N ASN A 105 4.17 -10.97 -13.23
CA ASN A 105 4.27 -11.02 -14.69
C ASN A 105 2.97 -11.52 -15.33
N ASP A 106 2.38 -12.59 -14.78
CA ASP A 106 1.12 -13.13 -15.27
C ASP A 106 -0.05 -12.13 -15.14
N ILE A 107 -0.13 -11.40 -14.03
CA ILE A 107 -1.15 -10.37 -13.84
C ILE A 107 -0.95 -9.21 -14.81
N MET A 108 0.30 -8.75 -14.98
CA MET A 108 0.59 -7.62 -15.85
C MET A 108 0.34 -7.91 -17.33
N GLN A 109 0.42 -9.16 -17.76
CA GLN A 109 0.00 -9.59 -19.11
C GLN A 109 -1.53 -9.60 -19.31
N ARG A 110 -2.30 -9.62 -18.21
CA ARG A 110 -3.77 -9.73 -18.21
C ARG A 110 -4.44 -8.53 -17.56
N THR A 111 -3.83 -7.34 -17.61
CA THR A 111 -4.41 -6.12 -17.00
C THR A 111 -5.78 -5.76 -17.56
N SER A 112 -6.08 -6.16 -18.80
CA SER A 112 -7.42 -6.02 -19.42
C SER A 112 -8.54 -6.74 -18.67
N ASP A 113 -8.23 -7.74 -17.85
CA ASP A 113 -9.22 -8.44 -17.01
C ASP A 113 -9.69 -7.56 -15.83
N PHE A 114 -9.00 -6.45 -15.57
CA PHE A 114 -9.21 -5.58 -14.41
C PHE A 114 -9.49 -4.11 -14.80
N GLU A 115 -10.45 -3.89 -15.71
CA GLU A 115 -10.74 -2.57 -16.31
C GLU A 115 -11.00 -1.44 -15.29
N ASN A 116 -11.43 -1.77 -14.08
CA ASN A 116 -11.72 -0.80 -13.02
C ASN A 116 -10.62 -0.72 -11.93
N VAL A 117 -9.45 -1.31 -12.20
CA VAL A 117 -8.26 -1.20 -11.36
C VAL A 117 -7.11 -0.68 -12.19
N ASN A 118 -6.38 0.28 -11.64
CA ASN A 118 -5.13 0.77 -12.21
C ASN A 118 -3.97 0.26 -11.36
N ILE A 119 -3.19 -0.70 -11.85
CA ILE A 119 -2.02 -1.24 -11.16
C ILE A 119 -0.85 -0.30 -11.44
N ILE A 120 -0.50 0.54 -10.45
CA ILE A 120 0.49 1.60 -10.62
C ILE A 120 1.89 1.25 -10.06
N GLY A 121 2.05 0.05 -9.50
CA GLY A 121 3.37 -0.33 -8.97
C GLY A 121 3.32 -1.44 -7.93
N LEU A 122 4.34 -1.47 -7.10
CA LEU A 122 4.57 -2.51 -6.11
C LEU A 122 4.62 -1.98 -4.68
N MET A 123 4.27 -2.85 -3.74
CA MET A 123 4.49 -2.65 -2.31
C MET A 123 5.23 -3.84 -1.71
N GLY A 124 6.18 -3.56 -0.82
CA GLY A 124 6.83 -4.58 0.00
C GLY A 124 7.10 -4.11 1.41
N MET A 125 7.23 -5.09 2.29
CA MET A 125 7.67 -4.89 3.67
C MET A 125 8.83 -5.84 3.95
N ALA A 126 9.97 -5.28 4.35
CA ALA A 126 11.11 -6.06 4.76
C ALA A 126 10.84 -6.81 6.07
N THR A 127 11.67 -7.79 6.35
CA THR A 127 11.69 -8.50 7.64
C THR A 127 11.93 -7.50 8.76
N PHE A 128 11.22 -7.66 9.88
CA PHE A 128 11.47 -6.86 11.07
C PHE A 128 12.73 -7.39 11.77
N THR A 129 13.86 -6.76 11.48
CA THR A 129 15.19 -7.16 11.97
C THR A 129 16.11 -5.94 12.08
N ASP A 130 17.13 -6.04 12.93
CA ASP A 130 18.21 -5.05 13.02
C ASP A 130 19.35 -5.33 12.00
N THR A 131 19.26 -6.41 11.24
CA THR A 131 20.27 -6.81 10.24
C THR A 131 20.08 -6.00 8.97
N ILE A 132 20.81 -4.89 8.84
CA ILE A 132 20.71 -3.95 7.71
C ILE A 132 20.91 -4.66 6.36
N SER A 133 21.89 -5.55 6.25
CA SER A 133 22.20 -6.27 5.00
C SER A 133 21.04 -7.13 4.51
N GLN A 134 20.24 -7.70 5.42
CA GLN A 134 19.03 -8.44 5.06
C GLN A 134 17.96 -7.50 4.50
N ILE A 135 17.68 -6.40 5.18
CA ILE A 135 16.72 -5.38 4.74
C ILE A 135 17.09 -4.87 3.34
N GLU A 136 18.37 -4.56 3.13
CA GLU A 136 18.88 -4.06 1.85
C GLU A 136 18.73 -5.10 0.72
N LYS A 137 19.02 -6.37 0.99
CA LYS A 137 18.81 -7.47 0.05
C LYS A 137 17.33 -7.59 -0.36
N GLU A 138 16.43 -7.52 0.60
CA GLU A 138 14.98 -7.59 0.36
C GLU A 138 14.48 -6.40 -0.45
N PHE A 139 14.92 -5.17 -0.14
CA PHE A 139 14.58 -3.98 -0.92
C PHE A 139 15.19 -4.01 -2.33
N CYS A 140 16.41 -4.51 -2.47
CA CYS A 140 17.04 -4.70 -3.78
C CYS A 140 16.23 -5.65 -4.65
N SER A 141 15.76 -6.75 -4.08
CA SER A 141 14.89 -7.72 -4.79
C SER A 141 13.60 -7.07 -5.29
N LEU A 142 12.93 -6.28 -4.45
CA LEU A 142 11.70 -5.59 -4.84
C LEU A 142 11.96 -4.53 -5.92
N GLN A 143 13.06 -3.78 -5.80
CA GLN A 143 13.48 -2.80 -6.81
C GLN A 143 13.71 -3.46 -8.17
N GLN A 144 14.30 -4.66 -8.19
CA GLN A 144 14.55 -5.39 -9.42
C GLN A 144 13.23 -5.70 -10.14
N ILE A 145 12.26 -6.29 -9.43
CA ILE A 145 10.93 -6.59 -9.97
C ILE A 145 10.24 -5.30 -10.47
N TYR A 146 10.36 -4.21 -9.73
CA TYR A 146 9.80 -2.92 -10.12
C TYR A 146 10.41 -2.40 -11.44
N LYS A 147 11.72 -2.51 -11.62
CA LYS A 147 12.42 -2.07 -12.84
C LYS A 147 12.07 -2.88 -14.09
N ASP A 148 11.68 -4.13 -13.91
CA ASP A 148 11.28 -5.02 -15.01
C ASP A 148 9.95 -4.58 -15.65
N HIS A 149 9.19 -3.68 -15.01
CA HIS A 149 7.90 -3.18 -15.47
C HIS A 149 7.90 -1.66 -15.68
N THR A 150 8.12 -1.20 -16.91
CA THR A 150 8.20 0.24 -17.24
C THR A 150 6.91 1.02 -17.03
N SER A 151 5.77 0.35 -16.90
CA SER A 151 4.47 0.95 -16.61
C SER A 151 4.28 1.31 -15.13
N PHE A 152 5.11 0.79 -14.23
CA PHE A 152 5.03 1.11 -12.82
C PHE A 152 5.59 2.50 -12.52
N THR A 153 4.85 3.25 -11.73
CA THR A 153 5.22 4.61 -11.29
C THR A 153 5.47 4.71 -9.79
N THR A 154 5.02 3.70 -9.04
CA THR A 154 5.06 3.75 -7.57
C THR A 154 5.74 2.50 -6.98
N LEU A 155 6.78 2.75 -6.19
CA LEU A 155 7.46 1.74 -5.38
C LEU A 155 7.29 2.08 -3.91
N SER A 156 6.35 1.39 -3.24
CA SER A 156 6.03 1.63 -1.84
C SER A 156 6.77 0.64 -0.95
N MET A 157 7.86 1.08 -0.37
CA MET A 157 8.62 0.33 0.64
C MET A 157 9.28 1.30 1.63
N GLY A 158 9.56 0.81 2.83
CA GLY A 158 10.12 1.61 3.91
C GLY A 158 9.07 2.13 4.89
N MET A 159 9.34 1.88 6.15
CA MET A 159 8.60 2.33 7.32
C MET A 159 9.52 3.12 8.25
N SER A 160 9.03 3.51 9.43
CA SER A 160 9.79 4.35 10.36
C SER A 160 11.19 3.81 10.73
N GLY A 161 11.39 2.50 10.72
CA GLY A 161 12.67 1.88 11.07
C GLY A 161 13.69 1.78 9.92
N ASP A 162 13.22 1.71 8.67
CA ASP A 162 14.03 1.32 7.51
C ASP A 162 13.88 2.23 6.27
N TYR A 163 13.11 3.33 6.37
CA TYR A 163 12.82 4.21 5.23
C TYR A 163 14.08 4.79 4.57
N LYS A 164 15.16 5.01 5.31
CA LYS A 164 16.41 5.55 4.75
C LYS A 164 17.02 4.58 3.76
N SER A 165 17.12 3.29 4.13
CA SER A 165 17.55 2.24 3.22
C SER A 165 16.58 2.09 2.05
N ALA A 166 15.27 2.12 2.29
CA ALA A 166 14.27 2.02 1.24
C ALA A 166 14.44 3.11 0.16
N ILE A 167 14.71 4.36 0.54
CA ILE A 167 14.97 5.47 -0.38
C ILE A 167 16.23 5.21 -1.21
N GLN A 168 17.30 4.68 -0.61
CA GLN A 168 18.53 4.33 -1.34
C GLN A 168 18.28 3.25 -2.40
N TYR A 169 17.34 2.35 -2.15
CA TYR A 169 16.90 1.33 -3.13
C TYR A 169 15.73 1.78 -4.00
N GLY A 170 15.48 3.10 -4.12
CA GLY A 170 14.58 3.69 -5.10
C GLY A 170 13.12 3.76 -4.69
N SER A 171 12.80 3.58 -3.41
CA SER A 171 11.44 3.86 -2.91
C SER A 171 11.06 5.31 -3.20
N ASN A 172 9.90 5.52 -3.82
CA ASN A 172 9.32 6.83 -4.04
C ASN A 172 8.03 7.05 -3.23
N MET A 173 7.66 6.05 -2.40
CA MET A 173 6.55 6.15 -1.44
C MET A 173 6.91 5.42 -0.15
N ILE A 174 7.14 6.14 0.94
CA ILE A 174 7.43 5.60 2.27
C ILE A 174 6.20 5.71 3.17
N ARG A 175 6.10 4.85 4.19
CA ARG A 175 4.95 4.79 5.11
C ARG A 175 5.42 5.10 6.53
N LEU A 176 5.36 6.37 6.91
CA LEU A 176 5.83 6.84 8.21
C LEU A 176 4.68 6.95 9.22
N GLY A 177 4.87 6.38 10.38
CA GLY A 177 3.93 6.45 11.49
C GLY A 177 4.60 7.01 12.75
N SER A 178 5.39 6.20 13.45
CA SER A 178 5.98 6.56 14.74
C SER A 178 6.95 7.74 14.69
N ILE A 179 7.62 7.98 13.59
CA ILE A 179 8.51 9.15 13.41
C ILE A 179 7.70 10.46 13.39
N ILE A 180 6.51 10.46 12.81
CA ILE A 180 5.67 11.67 12.68
C ILE A 180 4.79 11.84 13.92
N PHE A 181 4.14 10.76 14.35
CA PHE A 181 3.08 10.80 15.35
C PHE A 181 3.50 10.24 16.73
N GLY A 182 4.78 9.90 16.92
CA GLY A 182 5.23 9.21 18.13
C GLY A 182 4.77 7.74 18.23
N ASN A 183 5.24 7.07 19.27
CA ASN A 183 4.87 5.67 19.53
C ASN A 183 3.37 5.53 19.84
N ARG A 184 2.82 4.32 19.62
CA ARG A 184 1.46 4.01 20.05
C ARG A 184 1.47 3.82 21.57
N ASN A 185 0.67 4.60 22.28
CA ASN A 185 0.32 4.31 23.66
C ASN A 185 -0.78 3.24 23.61
N TYR A 186 -0.46 2.02 24.05
CA TYR A 186 -1.40 0.92 24.20
C TYR A 186 -2.09 1.01 25.56
#